data_38fd007fcb2384c74f7175d36110c775
#
_entry.id   38fd007fcb2384c74f7175d36110c775
#
_cell.length_a   1.000
_cell.length_b   1.000
_cell.length_c   1.000
_cell.angle_alpha   90.00
_cell.angle_beta   90.00
_cell.angle_gamma   90.00
#
_symmetry.space_group_name_H-M   'P 1'
#
loop_
_entity.id
_entity.type
_entity.pdbx_description
1 polymer ?
#
loop_
_entity_poly.entity_id
_entity_poly.type
_entity_poly.pdbx_seq_one_letter_code
_entity_poly.pdbx_strand_id
1 'polypeptide(L)'
;MIVISHDRELLRHMERIVELSPFGLRSYGGNYDLYVTRSEQERIDAERELEQRKAERRRDERALRDQRERAERREARGNRGARDANQAPILLGRQKERSEVTAGRMRERQEEQRAMLSDRVREAALLVDDRAMPVMRITHQSPGPYRIASLEGVRLAHGQNTKARLDLSITAGQRIGLTGPNGSGKSTLLRTLAGTLAPADGHRCAWAPVAYLDQQLIDVDPARSALELMRDANREREESDIRTRLAQIGLDARAAALPTGQLSGGQRLATGLAMAIYADPPARLLLLDEPGNHLDLPALRSLENMLSAYDGALVVASHDEVFLERIGLTERIEATAQGWKRTPC
;
A
#
# COMPACT_ATOMS: atom_id res chain seq x y z
N MET A 1 27.28 -7.72 20.13
CA MET A 1 27.00 -8.36 18.81
C MET A 1 26.03 -7.48 18.06
N ILE A 2 26.22 -7.25 16.76
CA ILE A 2 25.29 -6.54 15.89
C ILE A 2 24.78 -7.55 14.88
N VAL A 3 23.44 -7.61 14.68
CA VAL A 3 22.79 -8.51 13.73
C VAL A 3 21.90 -7.68 12.82
N ILE A 4 21.94 -7.93 11.51
CA ILE A 4 21.02 -7.36 10.53
C ILE A 4 19.99 -8.45 10.19
N SER A 5 18.73 -8.22 10.52
CA SER A 5 17.68 -9.20 10.28
C SER A 5 16.32 -8.51 10.16
N HIS A 6 15.42 -9.14 9.42
CA HIS A 6 13.99 -8.83 9.38
C HIS A 6 13.15 -9.90 10.10
N ASP A 7 13.79 -10.90 10.65
CA ASP A 7 13.16 -11.97 11.42
C ASP A 7 12.65 -11.42 12.77
N ARG A 8 11.34 -11.39 12.91
CA ARG A 8 10.63 -10.85 14.08
C ARG A 8 10.91 -11.66 15.35
N GLU A 9 11.06 -12.97 15.22
CA GLU A 9 11.35 -13.84 16.36
C GLU A 9 12.75 -13.57 16.89
N LEU A 10 13.75 -13.47 16.00
CA LEU A 10 15.09 -13.08 16.37
C LEU A 10 15.12 -11.68 17.00
N LEU A 11 14.42 -10.71 16.42
CA LEU A 11 14.37 -9.33 16.91
C LEU A 11 13.69 -9.20 18.30
N ARG A 12 12.81 -10.14 18.68
CA ARG A 12 12.22 -10.19 20.03
C ARG A 12 13.24 -10.48 21.13
N HIS A 13 14.35 -11.13 20.79
CA HIS A 13 15.43 -11.42 21.73
C HIS A 13 16.48 -10.31 21.83
N MET A 14 16.32 -9.21 21.07
CA MET A 14 17.27 -8.10 21.08
C MET A 14 16.92 -7.09 22.18
N GLU A 15 17.95 -6.54 22.82
CA GLU A 15 17.83 -5.48 23.84
C GLU A 15 17.70 -4.08 23.23
N ARG A 16 18.09 -3.95 21.95
CA ARG A 16 18.04 -2.67 21.22
C ARG A 16 17.87 -2.92 19.73
N ILE A 17 16.98 -2.15 19.12
CA ILE A 17 16.78 -2.14 17.68
C ILE A 17 17.25 -0.80 17.12
N VAL A 18 18.03 -0.85 16.05
CA VAL A 18 18.47 0.32 15.31
C VAL A 18 17.88 0.25 13.91
N GLU A 19 17.02 1.18 13.61
CA GLU A 19 16.41 1.32 12.30
C GLU A 19 17.24 2.24 11.42
N LEU A 20 17.59 1.78 10.23
CA LEU A 20 18.18 2.59 9.18
C LEU A 20 17.08 3.03 8.20
N SER A 21 16.80 4.33 8.21
CA SER A 21 15.80 4.93 7.34
C SER A 21 16.44 5.99 6.41
N PRO A 22 15.74 6.49 5.39
CA PRO A 22 16.20 7.65 4.60
C PRO A 22 16.48 8.90 5.44
N PHE A 23 15.90 8.96 6.64
CA PHE A 23 16.10 10.07 7.60
C PHE A 23 17.25 9.84 8.58
N GLY A 24 18.02 8.76 8.39
CA GLY A 24 19.15 8.39 9.23
C GLY A 24 18.87 7.20 10.16
N LEU A 25 19.72 7.08 11.19
CA LEU A 25 19.64 6.01 12.19
C LEU A 25 18.73 6.44 13.34
N ARG A 26 17.74 5.60 13.65
CA ARG A 26 16.90 5.71 14.85
C ARG A 26 17.15 4.53 15.77
N SER A 27 17.34 4.78 17.06
CA SER A 27 17.61 3.75 18.06
C SER A 27 16.46 3.61 19.03
N TYR A 28 15.92 2.40 19.12
CA TYR A 28 14.85 2.02 20.03
C TYR A 28 15.39 1.07 21.08
N GLY A 29 15.33 1.45 22.36
CA GLY A 29 15.64 0.55 23.45
C GLY A 29 14.50 -0.45 23.66
N GLY A 30 14.88 -1.72 23.88
CA GLY A 30 13.96 -2.83 24.07
C GLY A 30 13.86 -3.74 22.84
N ASN A 31 12.99 -4.73 22.96
CA ASN A 31 12.80 -5.76 21.95
C ASN A 31 11.89 -5.30 20.78
N TYR A 32 11.59 -6.23 19.86
CA TYR A 32 10.77 -5.97 18.69
C TYR A 32 9.38 -5.42 19.04
N ASP A 33 8.72 -5.93 20.08
CA ASP A 33 7.36 -5.51 20.41
C ASP A 33 7.31 -4.06 20.90
N LEU A 34 8.33 -3.62 21.66
CA LEU A 34 8.50 -2.22 22.06
C LEU A 34 8.83 -1.33 20.85
N TYR A 35 9.69 -1.81 19.95
CA TYR A 35 9.97 -1.10 18.70
C TYR A 35 8.70 -0.86 17.88
N VAL A 36 7.90 -1.92 17.69
CA VAL A 36 6.62 -1.82 16.94
C VAL A 36 5.70 -0.77 17.55
N THR A 37 5.53 -0.81 18.86
CA THR A 37 4.64 0.12 19.57
C THR A 37 5.11 1.58 19.43
N ARG A 38 6.41 1.83 19.59
CA ARG A 38 6.97 3.18 19.48
C ARG A 38 6.97 3.71 18.05
N SER A 39 7.39 2.88 17.10
CA SER A 39 7.41 3.24 15.68
C SER A 39 5.99 3.56 15.17
N GLU A 40 4.98 2.80 15.61
CA GLU A 40 3.58 3.07 15.26
C GLU A 40 3.07 4.37 15.89
N GLN A 41 3.44 4.64 17.15
CA GLN A 41 3.08 5.89 17.81
C GLN A 41 3.71 7.10 17.10
N GLU A 42 5.00 7.02 16.77
CA GLU A 42 5.70 8.07 16.01
C GLU A 42 5.06 8.32 14.63
N ARG A 43 4.62 7.25 13.95
CA ARG A 43 3.91 7.35 12.68
C ARG A 43 2.57 8.08 12.84
N ILE A 44 1.77 7.69 13.82
CA ILE A 44 0.48 8.33 14.10
C ILE A 44 0.67 9.81 14.43
N ASP A 45 1.69 10.15 15.21
CA ASP A 45 1.97 11.53 15.60
C ASP A 45 2.44 12.37 14.39
N ALA A 46 3.28 11.80 13.51
CA ALA A 46 3.68 12.44 12.26
C ALA A 46 2.50 12.67 11.30
N GLU A 47 1.61 11.69 11.15
CA GLU A 47 0.39 11.84 10.35
C GLU A 47 -0.53 12.93 10.90
N ARG A 48 -0.71 12.98 12.22
CA ARG A 48 -1.49 14.04 12.89
C ARG A 48 -0.89 15.42 12.67
N GLU A 49 0.43 15.52 12.80
CA GLU A 49 1.12 16.79 12.54
C GLU A 49 0.92 17.25 11.09
N LEU A 50 1.09 16.36 10.13
CA LEU A 50 0.86 16.66 8.72
C LEU A 50 -0.57 17.17 8.45
N GLU A 51 -1.59 16.48 9.01
CA GLU A 51 -2.98 16.93 8.84
C GLU A 51 -3.24 18.28 9.54
N GLN A 52 -2.64 18.54 10.68
CA GLN A 52 -2.71 19.85 11.34
C GLN A 52 -2.09 20.94 10.47
N ARG A 53 -0.90 20.72 9.88
CA ARG A 53 -0.24 21.68 8.97
C ARG A 53 -1.04 21.92 7.70
N LYS A 54 -1.62 20.87 7.12
CA LYS A 54 -2.54 21.03 5.98
C LYS A 54 -3.79 21.83 6.33
N ALA A 55 -4.37 21.61 7.52
CA ALA A 55 -5.54 22.34 7.99
C ALA A 55 -5.22 23.81 8.25
N GLU A 56 -4.05 24.12 8.85
CA GLU A 56 -3.54 25.46 9.05
C GLU A 56 -3.40 26.19 7.71
N ARG A 57 -2.72 25.58 6.73
CA ARG A 57 -2.58 26.14 5.38
C ARG A 57 -3.93 26.44 4.74
N ARG A 58 -4.88 25.51 4.79
CA ARG A 58 -6.23 25.70 4.22
C ARG A 58 -6.99 26.86 4.90
N ARG A 59 -6.84 27.04 6.22
CA ARG A 59 -7.45 28.17 6.96
C ARG A 59 -6.86 29.49 6.52
N ASP A 60 -5.54 29.58 6.42
CA ASP A 60 -4.84 30.78 6.02
C ASP A 60 -5.11 31.14 4.57
N GLU A 61 -5.16 30.16 3.65
CA GLU A 61 -5.56 30.37 2.26
C GLU A 61 -6.99 30.94 2.14
N ARG A 62 -7.93 30.48 2.97
CA ARG A 62 -9.29 31.02 3.05
C ARG A 62 -9.28 32.45 3.58
N ALA A 63 -8.58 32.72 4.69
CA ALA A 63 -8.48 34.05 5.27
C ALA A 63 -7.87 35.05 4.28
N LEU A 64 -6.83 34.66 3.53
CA LEU A 64 -6.22 35.48 2.49
C LEU A 64 -7.19 35.74 1.32
N ARG A 65 -7.99 34.78 0.93
CA ARG A 65 -9.03 34.97 -0.10
C ARG A 65 -10.07 35.96 0.36
N ASP A 66 -10.58 35.81 1.59
CA ASP A 66 -11.55 36.74 2.18
C ASP A 66 -11.01 38.17 2.30
N GLN A 67 -9.73 38.33 2.68
CA GLN A 67 -9.08 39.60 2.72
C GLN A 67 -8.99 40.28 1.34
N ARG A 68 -8.62 39.50 0.30
CA ARG A 68 -8.58 40.03 -1.07
C ARG A 68 -9.97 40.47 -1.55
N GLU A 69 -11.01 39.67 -1.35
CA GLU A 69 -12.36 40.05 -1.72
C GLU A 69 -12.82 41.33 -1.00
N ARG A 70 -12.50 41.47 0.30
CA ARG A 70 -12.82 42.69 1.07
C ARG A 70 -12.05 43.88 0.54
N ALA A 71 -10.77 43.73 0.19
CA ALA A 71 -9.95 44.79 -0.38
C ALA A 71 -10.50 45.25 -1.74
N GLU A 72 -10.81 44.31 -2.66
CA GLU A 72 -11.42 44.57 -3.97
C GLU A 72 -12.77 45.32 -3.84
N ARG A 73 -13.62 44.88 -2.91
CA ARG A 73 -14.90 45.57 -2.65
C ARG A 73 -14.71 46.97 -2.11
N ARG A 74 -13.68 47.22 -1.25
CA ARG A 74 -13.35 48.54 -0.75
C ARG A 74 -12.83 49.45 -1.87
N GLU A 75 -11.95 48.89 -2.73
CA GLU A 75 -11.39 49.64 -3.86
C GLU A 75 -12.48 50.01 -4.87
N ALA A 76 -13.37 49.08 -5.20
CA ALA A 76 -14.51 49.34 -6.08
C ALA A 76 -15.47 50.43 -5.53
N ARG A 77 -15.71 50.42 -4.20
CA ARG A 77 -16.49 51.46 -3.56
C ARG A 77 -15.75 52.82 -3.56
N GLY A 78 -14.45 52.83 -3.28
CA GLY A 78 -13.59 54.01 -3.31
C GLY A 78 -13.56 54.65 -4.72
N ASN A 79 -13.41 53.85 -5.74
CA ASN A 79 -13.39 54.28 -7.14
C ASN A 79 -14.77 54.84 -7.60
N ARG A 80 -15.90 54.32 -7.11
CA ARG A 80 -17.22 54.92 -7.35
C ARG A 80 -17.37 56.29 -6.65
N GLY A 81 -17.01 56.37 -5.35
CA GLY A 81 -17.06 57.60 -4.60
C GLY A 81 -16.12 58.69 -5.15
N ALA A 82 -14.96 58.32 -5.69
CA ALA A 82 -14.03 59.27 -6.30
C ALA A 82 -14.52 59.81 -7.66
N ARG A 83 -15.36 59.08 -8.39
CA ARG A 83 -16.01 59.60 -9.60
C ARG A 83 -17.10 60.63 -9.32
N ASP A 84 -17.80 60.50 -8.18
CA ASP A 84 -18.87 61.38 -7.77
C ASP A 84 -18.36 62.61 -7.00
N ALA A 85 -17.12 62.54 -6.50
CA ALA A 85 -16.50 63.68 -5.77
C ALA A 85 -15.66 64.55 -6.71
N ASN A 86 -16.01 65.82 -6.80
CA ASN A 86 -15.34 66.84 -7.64
C ASN A 86 -13.96 67.24 -7.00
N GLN A 87 -13.01 66.27 -6.89
CA GLN A 87 -11.69 66.45 -6.29
C GLN A 87 -10.62 66.70 -7.35
N ALA A 88 -9.59 67.51 -6.96
CA ALA A 88 -8.48 67.84 -7.86
C ALA A 88 -7.69 66.60 -8.32
N PRO A 89 -7.41 66.42 -9.63
CA PRO A 89 -6.76 65.20 -10.20
C PRO A 89 -5.41 64.82 -9.56
N ILE A 90 -4.66 65.82 -9.07
CA ILE A 90 -3.34 65.65 -8.43
C ILE A 90 -3.43 64.90 -7.08
N LEU A 91 -4.50 65.15 -6.30
CA LEU A 91 -4.72 64.47 -5.01
C LEU A 91 -5.14 63.03 -5.20
N LEU A 92 -5.95 62.75 -6.20
CA LEU A 92 -6.37 61.41 -6.60
C LEU A 92 -5.17 60.57 -7.10
N GLY A 93 -4.24 61.16 -7.86
CA GLY A 93 -3.02 60.50 -8.34
C GLY A 93 -2.13 60.03 -7.19
N ARG A 94 -1.84 60.93 -6.22
CA ARG A 94 -1.01 60.59 -5.03
C ARG A 94 -1.66 59.53 -4.13
N GLN A 95 -2.99 59.54 -4.01
CA GLN A 95 -3.74 58.59 -3.22
C GLN A 95 -3.72 57.18 -3.89
N LYS A 96 -3.82 57.12 -5.22
CA LYS A 96 -3.72 55.92 -6.03
C LYS A 96 -2.32 55.30 -5.92
N GLU A 97 -1.27 56.09 -6.07
CA GLU A 97 0.11 55.67 -5.95
C GLU A 97 0.43 55.04 -4.56
N ARG A 98 0.00 55.69 -3.47
CA ARG A 98 0.10 55.14 -2.11
C ARG A 98 -0.66 53.84 -1.92
N SER A 99 -1.85 53.72 -2.53
CA SER A 99 -2.66 52.52 -2.48
C SER A 99 -1.97 51.36 -3.22
N GLU A 100 -1.39 51.62 -4.41
CA GLU A 100 -0.67 50.63 -5.21
C GLU A 100 0.59 50.13 -4.49
N VAL A 101 1.39 51.02 -3.87
CA VAL A 101 2.57 50.63 -3.07
C VAL A 101 2.16 49.76 -1.87
N THR A 102 1.07 50.13 -1.19
CA THR A 102 0.58 49.37 -0.03
C THR A 102 0.06 48.00 -0.47
N ALA A 103 -0.67 47.95 -1.58
CA ALA A 103 -1.17 46.71 -2.16
C ALA A 103 -0.02 45.77 -2.65
N GLY A 104 1.05 46.36 -3.22
CA GLY A 104 2.27 45.65 -3.60
C GLY A 104 2.93 44.94 -2.41
N ARG A 105 3.21 45.70 -1.35
CA ARG A 105 3.80 45.16 -0.10
C ARG A 105 2.93 44.13 0.57
N MET A 106 1.62 44.24 0.48
CA MET A 106 0.69 43.27 1.04
C MET A 106 0.71 41.99 0.23
N ARG A 107 0.80 42.04 -1.11
CA ARG A 107 0.95 40.88 -1.98
C ARG A 107 2.24 40.10 -1.70
N GLU A 108 3.36 40.82 -1.59
CA GLU A 108 4.65 40.24 -1.28
C GLU A 108 4.64 39.50 0.06
N ARG A 109 4.12 40.09 1.12
CA ARG A 109 3.93 39.42 2.43
C ARG A 109 3.03 38.20 2.34
N GLN A 110 1.98 38.23 1.53
CA GLN A 110 1.07 37.10 1.33
C GLN A 110 1.75 35.94 0.59
N GLU A 111 2.62 36.27 -0.37
CA GLU A 111 3.41 35.26 -1.09
C GLU A 111 4.45 34.61 -0.17
N GLU A 112 5.16 35.42 0.63
CA GLU A 112 6.09 34.90 1.63
C GLU A 112 5.39 33.98 2.66
N GLN A 113 4.24 34.39 3.16
CA GLN A 113 3.46 33.58 4.10
C GLN A 113 2.99 32.26 3.47
N ARG A 114 2.55 32.27 2.21
CA ARG A 114 2.17 31.05 1.47
C ARG A 114 3.37 30.11 1.26
N ALA A 115 4.51 30.65 0.89
CA ALA A 115 5.73 29.88 0.73
C ALA A 115 6.11 29.20 2.05
N MET A 116 6.14 29.94 3.15
CA MET A 116 6.45 29.42 4.48
C MET A 116 5.48 28.30 4.91
N LEU A 117 4.18 28.46 4.70
CA LEU A 117 3.20 27.43 5.03
C LEU A 117 3.34 26.19 4.15
N SER A 118 3.66 26.38 2.87
CA SER A 118 3.93 25.29 1.95
C SER A 118 5.16 24.50 2.36
N ASP A 119 6.23 25.18 2.78
CA ASP A 119 7.46 24.53 3.26
C ASP A 119 7.22 23.75 4.56
N ARG A 120 6.46 24.29 5.50
CA ARG A 120 6.07 23.56 6.73
C ARG A 120 5.26 22.29 6.43
N VAL A 121 4.34 22.36 5.48
CA VAL A 121 3.59 21.16 5.04
C VAL A 121 4.54 20.16 4.39
N ARG A 122 5.50 20.63 3.59
CA ARG A 122 6.49 19.79 2.94
C ARG A 122 7.42 19.11 3.95
N GLU A 123 7.90 19.86 4.95
CA GLU A 123 8.72 19.32 6.04
C GLU A 123 7.95 18.24 6.84
N ALA A 124 6.70 18.54 7.22
CA ALA A 124 5.86 17.55 7.91
C ALA A 124 5.57 16.33 7.05
N ALA A 125 5.39 16.48 5.73
CA ALA A 125 5.20 15.38 4.81
C ALA A 125 6.45 14.48 4.69
N LEU A 126 7.66 15.07 4.82
CA LEU A 126 8.89 14.28 4.82
C LEU A 126 9.03 13.37 6.05
N LEU A 127 8.39 13.71 7.17
CA LEU A 127 8.44 12.91 8.41
C LEU A 127 7.45 11.75 8.39
N VAL A 128 6.43 11.82 7.54
CA VAL A 128 5.49 10.70 7.34
C VAL A 128 6.19 9.66 6.48
N ASP A 129 6.38 8.47 7.03
CA ASP A 129 6.98 7.37 6.28
C ASP A 129 6.00 6.93 5.17
N ASP A 130 6.29 7.32 3.94
CA ASP A 130 5.49 7.05 2.74
C ASP A 130 5.50 5.55 2.35
N ARG A 131 6.22 4.71 3.12
CA ARG A 131 6.32 3.27 2.91
C ARG A 131 5.10 2.49 3.41
N ALA A 132 4.24 3.13 4.20
CA ALA A 132 2.97 2.54 4.59
C ALA A 132 2.04 2.56 3.37
N MET A 133 1.82 1.40 2.76
CA MET A 133 0.80 1.26 1.73
C MET A 133 -0.56 1.70 2.28
N PRO A 134 -1.30 2.55 1.57
CA PRO A 134 -2.64 2.93 1.98
C PRO A 134 -3.52 1.69 2.12
N VAL A 135 -4.40 1.71 3.11
CA VAL A 135 -5.36 0.62 3.34
C VAL A 135 -6.29 0.54 2.13
N MET A 136 -6.07 -0.47 1.30
CA MET A 136 -6.93 -0.74 0.15
C MET A 136 -8.20 -1.46 0.62
N ARG A 137 -9.35 -0.85 0.35
CA ARG A 137 -10.61 -1.59 0.38
C ARG A 137 -10.85 -2.17 -1.01
N ILE A 138 -10.58 -3.45 -1.16
CA ILE A 138 -10.83 -4.20 -2.38
C ILE A 138 -12.16 -4.91 -2.19
N THR A 139 -13.21 -4.33 -2.73
CA THR A 139 -14.53 -4.96 -2.70
C THR A 139 -14.81 -5.54 -4.09
N HIS A 140 -15.05 -6.84 -4.17
CA HIS A 140 -15.55 -7.45 -5.38
C HIS A 140 -17.00 -6.99 -5.62
N GLN A 141 -17.23 -6.23 -6.66
CA GLN A 141 -18.55 -5.64 -6.96
C GLN A 141 -19.59 -6.67 -7.39
N SER A 142 -19.19 -7.89 -7.72
CA SER A 142 -20.10 -8.93 -8.19
C SER A 142 -20.05 -10.17 -7.29
N PRO A 143 -21.21 -10.75 -6.94
CA PRO A 143 -21.26 -12.02 -6.26
C PRO A 143 -20.57 -13.08 -7.15
N GLY A 144 -19.58 -13.77 -6.60
CA GLY A 144 -18.89 -14.87 -7.26
C GLY A 144 -19.42 -16.23 -6.80
N PRO A 145 -18.94 -17.33 -7.36
CA PRO A 145 -19.30 -18.65 -6.89
C PRO A 145 -18.87 -18.85 -5.44
N TYR A 146 -19.71 -19.52 -4.65
CA TYR A 146 -19.36 -19.85 -3.26
C TYR A 146 -18.10 -20.73 -3.17
N ARG A 147 -18.00 -21.74 -4.06
CA ARG A 147 -16.83 -22.63 -4.21
C ARG A 147 -15.90 -22.03 -5.26
N ILE A 148 -14.68 -21.70 -4.86
CA ILE A 148 -13.69 -21.05 -5.72
C ILE A 148 -12.81 -22.07 -6.43
N ALA A 149 -12.29 -23.05 -5.69
CA ALA A 149 -11.45 -24.12 -6.21
C ALA A 149 -11.61 -25.40 -5.38
N SER A 150 -11.33 -26.57 -5.97
CA SER A 150 -11.20 -27.82 -5.24
C SER A 150 -10.11 -28.72 -5.79
N LEU A 151 -9.63 -29.58 -4.91
CA LEU A 151 -8.80 -30.74 -5.18
C LEU A 151 -9.55 -31.95 -4.68
N GLU A 152 -9.67 -33.01 -5.51
CA GLU A 152 -10.40 -34.25 -5.20
C GLU A 152 -9.48 -35.47 -5.41
N GLY A 153 -9.14 -36.12 -4.31
CA GLY A 153 -8.25 -37.29 -4.30
C GLY A 153 -6.84 -37.00 -4.83
N VAL A 154 -6.39 -35.73 -4.77
CA VAL A 154 -5.16 -35.29 -5.40
C VAL A 154 -3.94 -35.87 -4.69
N ARG A 155 -3.01 -36.41 -5.47
CA ARG A 155 -1.62 -36.68 -5.08
C ARG A 155 -0.70 -35.68 -5.73
N LEU A 156 0.17 -35.05 -4.94
CA LEU A 156 1.11 -34.09 -5.45
C LEU A 156 2.24 -34.75 -6.25
N ALA A 157 2.69 -34.07 -7.33
CA ALA A 157 3.77 -34.56 -8.19
C ALA A 157 5.14 -34.57 -7.49
N HIS A 158 5.36 -33.60 -6.60
CA HIS A 158 6.65 -33.39 -5.91
C HIS A 158 6.43 -33.09 -4.42
N GLY A 159 7.46 -33.32 -3.61
CA GLY A 159 7.47 -33.09 -2.16
C GLY A 159 7.49 -34.38 -1.36
N GLN A 160 7.59 -34.26 -0.03
CA GLN A 160 7.62 -35.44 0.85
C GLN A 160 6.28 -36.14 0.96
N ASN A 161 5.18 -35.44 0.72
CA ASN A 161 3.80 -35.95 0.86
C ASN A 161 3.19 -36.46 -0.44
N THR A 162 4.01 -36.94 -1.39
CA THR A 162 3.55 -37.46 -2.71
C THR A 162 2.66 -38.68 -2.62
N LYS A 163 2.70 -39.42 -1.51
CA LYS A 163 1.86 -40.62 -1.29
C LYS A 163 0.50 -40.29 -0.68
N ALA A 164 0.38 -39.16 0.02
CA ALA A 164 -0.85 -38.77 0.67
C ALA A 164 -1.85 -38.20 -0.35
N ARG A 165 -3.11 -38.63 -0.24
CA ARG A 165 -4.22 -38.04 -0.99
C ARG A 165 -4.74 -36.82 -0.24
N LEU A 166 -5.07 -35.79 -0.97
CA LEU A 166 -5.61 -34.52 -0.41
C LEU A 166 -6.94 -34.21 -1.07
N ASP A 167 -7.96 -34.02 -0.23
CA ASP A 167 -9.24 -33.43 -0.59
C ASP A 167 -9.30 -32.03 0.06
N LEU A 168 -9.44 -30.99 -0.76
CA LEU A 168 -9.49 -29.61 -0.33
C LEU A 168 -10.56 -28.87 -1.12
N SER A 169 -11.43 -28.17 -0.45
CA SER A 169 -12.40 -27.26 -1.08
C SER A 169 -12.19 -25.86 -0.51
N ILE A 170 -11.98 -24.90 -1.39
CA ILE A 170 -11.77 -23.49 -1.05
C ILE A 170 -13.03 -22.72 -1.39
N THR A 171 -13.57 -22.00 -0.42
CA THR A 171 -14.78 -21.20 -0.53
C THR A 171 -14.47 -19.70 -0.50
N ALA A 172 -15.44 -18.91 -0.94
CA ALA A 172 -15.29 -17.45 -0.93
C ALA A 172 -14.97 -16.91 0.46
N GLY A 173 -14.00 -16.03 0.56
CA GLY A 173 -13.56 -15.39 1.81
C GLY A 173 -12.77 -16.32 2.76
N GLN A 174 -12.54 -17.58 2.41
CA GLN A 174 -11.76 -18.49 3.22
C GLN A 174 -10.26 -18.10 3.20
N ARG A 175 -9.60 -18.18 4.35
CA ARG A 175 -8.20 -17.81 4.53
C ARG A 175 -7.42 -18.96 5.13
N ILE A 176 -6.53 -19.55 4.33
CA ILE A 176 -5.83 -20.78 4.67
C ILE A 176 -4.33 -20.49 4.79
N GLY A 177 -3.74 -20.82 5.95
CA GLY A 177 -2.30 -20.86 6.15
C GLY A 177 -1.73 -22.23 5.85
N LEU A 178 -0.72 -22.32 5.00
CA LEU A 178 0.05 -23.53 4.75
C LEU A 178 1.35 -23.49 5.54
N THR A 179 1.52 -24.44 6.46
CA THR A 179 2.72 -24.56 7.31
C THR A 179 3.39 -25.92 7.14
N GLY A 180 4.62 -26.04 7.60
CA GLY A 180 5.39 -27.30 7.54
C GLY A 180 6.81 -27.11 7.03
N PRO A 181 7.68 -28.13 7.15
CA PRO A 181 9.08 -28.04 6.83
C PRO A 181 9.34 -27.75 5.34
N ASN A 182 10.56 -27.27 5.05
CA ASN A 182 10.98 -27.07 3.67
C ASN A 182 10.98 -28.42 2.91
N GLY A 183 10.59 -28.37 1.64
CA GLY A 183 10.45 -29.58 0.82
C GLY A 183 9.20 -30.43 1.10
N SER A 184 8.32 -30.05 2.03
CA SER A 184 7.10 -30.80 2.35
C SER A 184 6.06 -30.80 1.23
N GLY A 185 6.18 -29.92 0.23
CA GLY A 185 5.26 -29.84 -0.91
C GLY A 185 4.32 -28.62 -0.88
N LYS A 186 4.54 -27.60 -0.02
CA LYS A 186 3.71 -26.38 0.04
C LYS A 186 3.61 -25.68 -1.31
N SER A 187 4.75 -25.37 -1.93
CA SER A 187 4.80 -24.72 -3.26
C SER A 187 4.18 -25.61 -4.35
N THR A 188 4.37 -26.93 -4.25
CA THR A 188 3.74 -27.90 -5.17
C THR A 188 2.22 -27.86 -5.04
N LEU A 189 1.68 -27.80 -3.82
CA LEU A 189 0.25 -27.67 -3.57
C LEU A 189 -0.30 -26.35 -4.13
N LEU A 190 0.39 -25.23 -3.90
CA LEU A 190 -0.01 -23.92 -4.45
C LEU A 190 -0.02 -23.94 -5.97
N ARG A 191 1.03 -24.47 -6.62
CA ARG A 191 1.10 -24.60 -8.09
C ARG A 191 0.02 -25.55 -8.64
N THR A 192 -0.31 -26.61 -7.90
CA THR A 192 -1.41 -27.51 -8.28
C THR A 192 -2.75 -26.79 -8.17
N LEU A 193 -2.99 -26.01 -7.11
CA LEU A 193 -4.19 -25.17 -6.97
C LEU A 193 -4.26 -24.07 -8.05
N ALA A 194 -3.14 -23.47 -8.41
CA ALA A 194 -3.04 -22.50 -9.51
C ALA A 194 -3.36 -23.14 -10.88
N GLY A 195 -3.10 -24.44 -11.04
CA GLY A 195 -3.22 -25.15 -12.31
C GLY A 195 -1.97 -25.04 -13.18
N THR A 196 -0.88 -24.48 -12.64
CA THR A 196 0.43 -24.40 -13.33
C THR A 196 1.21 -25.71 -13.24
N LEU A 197 0.82 -26.61 -12.33
CA LEU A 197 1.39 -27.94 -12.18
C LEU A 197 0.27 -28.98 -12.10
N ALA A 198 0.33 -29.98 -12.98
CA ALA A 198 -0.61 -31.09 -12.94
C ALA A 198 -0.37 -31.96 -11.70
N PRO A 199 -1.42 -32.45 -11.01
CA PRO A 199 -1.27 -33.45 -9.97
C PRO A 199 -0.80 -34.80 -10.54
N ALA A 200 -0.15 -35.62 -9.72
CA ALA A 200 0.22 -36.99 -10.11
C ALA A 200 -0.98 -37.90 -10.22
N ASP A 201 -2.07 -37.61 -9.48
CA ASP A 201 -3.34 -38.33 -9.49
C ASP A 201 -4.43 -37.42 -8.90
N GLY A 202 -5.71 -37.71 -9.21
CA GLY A 202 -6.85 -36.91 -8.75
C GLY A 202 -7.19 -35.76 -9.69
N HIS A 203 -8.12 -34.92 -9.25
CA HIS A 203 -8.69 -33.86 -10.07
C HIS A 203 -8.61 -32.50 -9.38
N ARG A 204 -8.31 -31.47 -10.18
CA ARG A 204 -8.41 -30.04 -9.78
C ARG A 204 -9.57 -29.41 -10.54
N CYS A 205 -10.40 -28.68 -9.82
CA CYS A 205 -11.42 -27.80 -10.39
C CYS A 205 -11.24 -26.37 -9.89
N ALA A 206 -11.49 -25.39 -10.76
CA ALA A 206 -11.56 -23.97 -10.38
C ALA A 206 -12.74 -23.34 -11.10
N TRP A 207 -13.56 -22.59 -10.35
CA TRP A 207 -14.77 -21.92 -10.83
C TRP A 207 -14.63 -20.41 -10.89
N ALA A 208 -13.49 -19.90 -10.43
CA ALA A 208 -13.18 -18.47 -10.46
C ALA A 208 -11.69 -18.26 -10.78
N PRO A 209 -11.32 -17.02 -11.20
CA PRO A 209 -9.92 -16.69 -11.46
C PRO A 209 -9.05 -16.90 -10.23
N VAL A 210 -7.90 -17.55 -10.44
CA VAL A 210 -6.89 -17.86 -9.43
C VAL A 210 -5.60 -17.15 -9.83
N ALA A 211 -4.99 -16.40 -8.92
CA ALA A 211 -3.67 -15.83 -9.10
C ALA A 211 -2.67 -16.50 -8.15
N TYR A 212 -1.51 -16.82 -8.67
CA TYR A 212 -0.40 -17.38 -7.92
C TYR A 212 0.79 -16.43 -7.97
N LEU A 213 1.28 -16.05 -6.83
CA LEU A 213 2.48 -15.25 -6.67
C LEU A 213 3.53 -16.11 -5.97
N ASP A 214 4.51 -16.52 -6.73
CA ASP A 214 5.65 -17.29 -6.22
C ASP A 214 6.66 -16.37 -5.51
N GLN A 215 7.58 -17.00 -4.78
CA GLN A 215 8.63 -16.29 -4.05
C GLN A 215 9.50 -15.37 -4.93
N GLN A 216 9.66 -15.70 -6.22
CA GLN A 216 10.50 -14.96 -7.16
C GLN A 216 9.70 -13.94 -7.99
N LEU A 217 8.37 -13.97 -7.91
CA LEU A 217 7.48 -13.13 -8.72
C LEU A 217 7.76 -13.27 -10.23
N ILE A 218 7.89 -14.51 -10.71
CA ILE A 218 8.28 -14.82 -12.10
C ILE A 218 7.32 -14.18 -13.11
N ASP A 219 6.04 -14.08 -12.78
CA ASP A 219 5.02 -13.48 -13.65
C ASP A 219 5.10 -11.95 -13.72
N VAL A 220 5.96 -11.32 -12.89
CA VAL A 220 6.24 -9.89 -12.94
C VAL A 220 7.50 -9.66 -13.76
N ASP A 221 7.34 -9.42 -15.05
CA ASP A 221 8.48 -9.21 -16.00
C ASP A 221 9.39 -8.07 -15.53
N PRO A 222 10.67 -8.34 -15.20
CA PRO A 222 11.58 -7.35 -14.66
C PRO A 222 11.94 -6.23 -15.64
N ALA A 223 11.76 -6.44 -16.95
CA ALA A 223 12.06 -5.45 -17.99
C ALA A 223 10.92 -4.44 -18.20
N ARG A 224 9.72 -4.74 -17.70
CA ARG A 224 8.51 -3.93 -17.90
C ARG A 224 8.15 -3.12 -16.67
N SER A 225 7.51 -1.99 -16.85
CA SER A 225 7.00 -1.17 -15.74
C SER A 225 5.69 -1.72 -15.19
N ALA A 226 5.40 -1.38 -13.91
CA ALA A 226 4.13 -1.74 -13.29
C ALA A 226 2.93 -1.18 -14.08
N LEU A 227 3.07 0.02 -14.65
CA LEU A 227 2.06 0.64 -15.50
C LEU A 227 1.77 -0.18 -16.75
N GLU A 228 2.81 -0.65 -17.46
CA GLU A 228 2.67 -1.46 -18.67
C GLU A 228 2.01 -2.81 -18.36
N LEU A 229 2.45 -3.48 -17.28
CA LEU A 229 1.87 -4.75 -16.84
C LEU A 229 0.39 -4.62 -16.48
N MET A 230 0.04 -3.55 -15.77
CA MET A 230 -1.36 -3.26 -15.40
C MET A 230 -2.23 -2.91 -16.61
N ARG A 231 -1.69 -2.24 -17.63
CA ARG A 231 -2.41 -1.95 -18.88
C ARG A 231 -2.75 -3.23 -19.64
N ASP A 232 -1.81 -4.17 -19.71
CA ASP A 232 -2.07 -5.46 -20.37
C ASP A 232 -3.13 -6.29 -19.64
N ALA A 233 -3.12 -6.24 -18.29
CA ALA A 233 -4.11 -6.90 -17.47
C ALA A 233 -5.50 -6.22 -17.50
N ASN A 234 -5.58 -4.97 -18.01
CA ASN A 234 -6.78 -4.13 -17.98
C ASN A 234 -6.94 -3.30 -19.26
N ARG A 235 -7.08 -3.95 -20.39
CA ARG A 235 -7.05 -3.30 -21.73
C ARG A 235 -8.15 -2.25 -21.96
N GLU A 236 -9.27 -2.34 -21.25
CA GLU A 236 -10.41 -1.45 -21.40
C GLU A 236 -10.37 -0.26 -20.42
N ARG A 237 -9.39 -0.19 -19.50
CA ARG A 237 -9.31 0.87 -18.51
C ARG A 237 -8.44 2.02 -18.96
N GLU A 238 -8.84 3.23 -18.55
CA GLU A 238 -8.04 4.43 -18.80
C GLU A 238 -6.75 4.41 -17.94
N GLU A 239 -5.68 4.96 -18.47
CA GLU A 239 -4.39 5.05 -17.78
C GLU A 239 -4.47 5.83 -16.46
N SER A 240 -5.33 6.84 -16.39
CA SER A 240 -5.60 7.63 -15.17
C SER A 240 -6.12 6.77 -14.01
N ASP A 241 -7.04 5.81 -14.30
CA ASP A 241 -7.55 4.86 -13.30
C ASP A 241 -6.46 3.87 -12.86
N ILE A 242 -5.66 3.36 -13.82
CA ILE A 242 -4.54 2.47 -13.53
C ILE A 242 -3.51 3.16 -12.61
N ARG A 243 -3.13 4.40 -12.93
CA ARG A 243 -2.20 5.18 -12.08
C ARG A 243 -2.76 5.43 -10.68
N THR A 244 -4.05 5.70 -10.58
CA THR A 244 -4.73 5.87 -9.29
C THR A 244 -4.65 4.59 -8.45
N ARG A 245 -4.88 3.42 -9.06
CA ARG A 245 -4.80 2.12 -8.39
C ARG A 245 -3.38 1.78 -7.97
N LEU A 246 -2.38 2.06 -8.83
CA LEU A 246 -0.97 1.90 -8.48
C LEU A 246 -0.56 2.81 -7.32
N ALA A 247 -1.01 4.07 -7.30
CA ALA A 247 -0.78 4.96 -6.17
C ALA A 247 -1.44 4.45 -4.87
N GLN A 248 -2.62 3.83 -4.95
CA GLN A 248 -3.30 3.23 -3.80
C GLN A 248 -2.54 2.06 -3.17
N ILE A 249 -1.66 1.39 -3.91
CA ILE A 249 -0.81 0.31 -3.41
C ILE A 249 0.62 0.78 -3.09
N GLY A 250 0.84 2.11 -3.01
CA GLY A 250 2.14 2.69 -2.65
C GLY A 250 3.14 2.78 -3.80
N LEU A 251 2.71 2.62 -5.05
CA LEU A 251 3.52 2.90 -6.23
C LEU A 251 3.22 4.31 -6.73
N ASP A 252 4.08 5.26 -6.39
CA ASP A 252 3.97 6.61 -6.90
C ASP A 252 4.17 6.68 -8.44
N ALA A 253 3.98 7.84 -9.03
CA ALA A 253 4.08 8.02 -10.48
C ALA A 253 5.48 7.65 -11.03
N ARG A 254 6.54 7.83 -10.23
CA ARG A 254 7.91 7.48 -10.60
C ARG A 254 8.12 5.97 -10.54
N ALA A 255 7.80 5.34 -9.42
CA ALA A 255 7.94 3.90 -9.24
C ALA A 255 7.09 3.11 -10.25
N ALA A 256 5.86 3.57 -10.52
CA ALA A 256 4.96 2.95 -11.50
C ALA A 256 5.51 2.95 -12.94
N ALA A 257 6.41 3.89 -13.28
CA ALA A 257 7.03 4.00 -14.61
C ALA A 257 8.41 3.31 -14.73
N LEU A 258 9.01 2.90 -13.62
CA LEU A 258 10.29 2.17 -13.63
C LEU A 258 10.09 0.70 -14.01
N PRO A 259 11.07 0.07 -14.70
CA PRO A 259 11.11 -1.37 -14.86
C PRO A 259 11.01 -2.07 -13.50
N THR A 260 10.17 -3.11 -13.40
CA THR A 260 9.90 -3.79 -12.11
C THR A 260 11.16 -4.41 -11.50
N GLY A 261 12.17 -4.73 -12.30
CA GLY A 261 13.49 -5.17 -11.84
C GLY A 261 14.26 -4.12 -11.02
N GLN A 262 13.92 -2.83 -11.15
CA GLN A 262 14.52 -1.72 -10.39
C GLN A 262 13.71 -1.37 -9.12
N LEU A 263 12.55 -1.97 -8.94
CA LEU A 263 11.71 -1.77 -7.77
C LEU A 263 12.25 -2.56 -6.56
N SER A 264 11.94 -2.08 -5.35
CA SER A 264 12.18 -2.87 -4.14
C SER A 264 11.38 -4.17 -4.15
N GLY A 265 11.77 -5.17 -3.36
CA GLY A 265 11.02 -6.43 -3.25
C GLY A 265 9.54 -6.21 -2.88
N GLY A 266 9.27 -5.29 -1.95
CA GLY A 266 7.89 -4.91 -1.57
C GLY A 266 7.11 -4.26 -2.71
N GLN A 267 7.73 -3.36 -3.48
CA GLN A 267 7.10 -2.72 -4.63
C GLN A 267 6.81 -3.72 -5.77
N ARG A 268 7.71 -4.68 -5.99
CA ARG A 268 7.48 -5.76 -6.97
C ARG A 268 6.33 -6.66 -6.54
N LEU A 269 6.28 -7.06 -5.27
CA LEU A 269 5.17 -7.84 -4.74
C LEU A 269 3.84 -7.07 -4.83
N ALA A 270 3.85 -5.77 -4.49
CA ALA A 270 2.69 -4.90 -4.65
C ALA A 270 2.21 -4.85 -6.12
N THR A 271 3.14 -4.78 -7.08
CA THR A 271 2.82 -4.84 -8.51
C THR A 271 2.13 -6.16 -8.86
N GLY A 272 2.68 -7.29 -8.43
CA GLY A 272 2.07 -8.61 -8.67
C GLY A 272 0.67 -8.74 -8.06
N LEU A 273 0.50 -8.26 -6.83
CA LEU A 273 -0.81 -8.22 -6.18
C LEU A 273 -1.80 -7.30 -6.92
N ALA A 274 -1.35 -6.12 -7.38
CA ALA A 274 -2.18 -5.23 -8.17
C ALA A 274 -2.65 -5.88 -9.49
N MET A 275 -1.74 -6.54 -10.19
CA MET A 275 -2.07 -7.30 -11.40
C MET A 275 -3.13 -8.36 -11.13
N ALA A 276 -3.04 -9.08 -10.01
CA ALA A 276 -4.01 -10.10 -9.65
C ALA A 276 -5.39 -9.53 -9.25
N ILE A 277 -5.37 -8.50 -8.42
CA ILE A 277 -6.57 -7.94 -7.78
C ILE A 277 -7.36 -7.03 -8.72
N TYR A 278 -6.65 -6.26 -9.55
CA TYR A 278 -7.26 -5.30 -10.46
C TYR A 278 -7.37 -5.79 -11.90
N ALA A 279 -6.97 -7.03 -12.19
CA ALA A 279 -7.20 -7.65 -13.49
C ALA A 279 -8.69 -7.67 -13.88
N ASP A 280 -8.98 -7.85 -15.13
CA ASP A 280 -10.31 -8.11 -15.63
C ASP A 280 -10.37 -9.47 -16.33
N PRO A 281 -11.01 -10.48 -15.71
CA PRO A 281 -11.67 -10.51 -14.40
C PRO A 281 -10.67 -10.59 -13.23
N PRO A 282 -11.02 -10.00 -12.05
CA PRO A 282 -10.13 -9.99 -10.88
C PRO A 282 -10.00 -11.39 -10.26
N ALA A 283 -8.83 -11.67 -9.69
CA ALA A 283 -8.62 -12.90 -8.95
C ALA A 283 -9.57 -13.01 -7.74
N ARG A 284 -10.19 -14.15 -7.59
CA ARG A 284 -11.05 -14.51 -6.44
C ARG A 284 -10.33 -15.41 -5.44
N LEU A 285 -9.21 -15.97 -5.83
CA LEU A 285 -8.30 -16.73 -4.99
C LEU A 285 -6.88 -16.25 -5.22
N LEU A 286 -6.25 -15.78 -4.16
CA LEU A 286 -4.82 -15.47 -4.13
C LEU A 286 -4.06 -16.64 -3.49
N LEU A 287 -3.04 -17.09 -4.16
CA LEU A 287 -2.10 -18.12 -3.71
C LEU A 287 -0.73 -17.46 -3.56
N LEU A 288 -0.19 -17.42 -2.34
CA LEU A 288 1.05 -16.75 -2.03
C LEU A 288 2.06 -17.74 -1.45
N ASP A 289 3.25 -17.78 -2.04
CA ASP A 289 4.34 -18.68 -1.61
C ASP A 289 5.45 -17.88 -0.96
N GLU A 290 5.53 -17.92 0.39
CA GLU A 290 6.50 -17.20 1.22
C GLU A 290 6.58 -15.70 0.89
N PRO A 291 5.46 -14.96 0.87
CA PRO A 291 5.43 -13.58 0.36
C PRO A 291 6.18 -12.59 1.24
N GLY A 292 6.47 -12.95 2.50
CA GLY A 292 7.24 -12.13 3.44
C GLY A 292 8.76 -12.20 3.25
N ASN A 293 9.24 -13.19 2.48
CA ASN A 293 10.68 -13.35 2.28
C ASN A 293 11.25 -12.15 1.51
N HIS A 294 12.38 -11.64 1.99
CA HIS A 294 13.08 -10.46 1.43
C HIS A 294 12.34 -9.12 1.55
N LEU A 295 11.25 -9.06 2.32
CA LEU A 295 10.59 -7.80 2.66
C LEU A 295 11.21 -7.20 3.92
N ASP A 296 11.39 -5.89 3.93
CA ASP A 296 11.65 -5.16 5.16
C ASP A 296 10.38 -5.10 6.03
N LEU A 297 10.53 -4.75 7.30
CA LEU A 297 9.41 -4.73 8.25
C LEU A 297 8.27 -3.77 7.84
N PRO A 298 8.53 -2.57 7.28
CA PRO A 298 7.48 -1.71 6.73
C PRO A 298 6.71 -2.34 5.56
N ALA A 299 7.41 -2.93 4.57
CA ALA A 299 6.76 -3.60 3.45
C ALA A 299 5.94 -4.81 3.89
N LEU A 300 6.44 -5.58 4.88
CA LEU A 300 5.71 -6.71 5.44
C LEU A 300 4.41 -6.28 6.14
N ARG A 301 4.43 -5.19 6.91
CA ARG A 301 3.21 -4.61 7.50
C ARG A 301 2.22 -4.14 6.44
N SER A 302 2.73 -3.52 5.39
CA SER A 302 1.91 -3.06 4.26
C SER A 302 1.23 -4.23 3.57
N LEU A 303 1.94 -5.34 3.37
CA LEU A 303 1.39 -6.59 2.85
C LEU A 303 0.30 -7.16 3.77
N GLU A 304 0.54 -7.22 5.08
CA GLU A 304 -0.44 -7.66 6.08
C GLU A 304 -1.75 -6.86 5.98
N ASN A 305 -1.64 -5.54 5.94
CA ASN A 305 -2.79 -4.64 5.81
C ASN A 305 -3.55 -4.86 4.49
N MET A 306 -2.83 -5.03 3.39
CA MET A 306 -3.42 -5.28 2.07
C MET A 306 -4.17 -6.61 2.04
N LEU A 307 -3.54 -7.69 2.52
CA LEU A 307 -4.16 -9.02 2.56
C LEU A 307 -5.32 -9.08 3.54
N SER A 308 -5.26 -8.37 4.68
CA SER A 308 -6.38 -8.27 5.62
C SER A 308 -7.60 -7.60 5.00
N ALA A 309 -7.40 -6.61 4.13
CA ALA A 309 -8.47 -5.89 3.44
C ALA A 309 -9.01 -6.61 2.20
N TYR A 310 -8.33 -7.65 1.72
CA TYR A 310 -8.76 -8.44 0.58
C TYR A 310 -9.96 -9.32 0.96
N ASP A 311 -11.06 -9.23 0.21
CA ASP A 311 -12.32 -9.94 0.47
C ASP A 311 -12.44 -11.30 -0.25
N GLY A 312 -11.49 -11.65 -1.11
CA GLY A 312 -11.42 -12.96 -1.78
C GLY A 312 -10.86 -14.06 -0.89
N ALA A 313 -10.80 -15.28 -1.44
CA ALA A 313 -10.15 -16.40 -0.79
C ALA A 313 -8.62 -16.24 -0.85
N LEU A 314 -7.93 -16.71 0.18
CA LEU A 314 -6.49 -16.60 0.34
C LEU A 314 -5.88 -17.91 0.81
N VAL A 315 -4.83 -18.39 0.14
CA VAL A 315 -3.98 -19.48 0.61
C VAL A 315 -2.55 -19.00 0.64
N VAL A 316 -1.93 -19.01 1.81
CA VAL A 316 -0.58 -18.49 2.02
C VAL A 316 0.32 -19.54 2.64
N ALA A 317 1.42 -19.84 1.99
CA ALA A 317 2.51 -20.57 2.61
C ALA A 317 3.43 -19.58 3.31
N SER A 318 3.62 -19.73 4.60
CA SER A 318 4.55 -18.90 5.38
C SER A 318 5.02 -19.64 6.64
N HIS A 319 6.22 -19.26 7.10
CA HIS A 319 6.78 -19.67 8.38
C HIS A 319 6.61 -18.58 9.45
N ASP A 320 6.18 -17.38 9.11
CA ASP A 320 5.96 -16.28 10.05
C ASP A 320 4.57 -16.38 10.67
N GLU A 321 4.50 -16.88 11.91
CA GLU A 321 3.26 -17.04 12.66
C GLU A 321 2.56 -15.69 12.90
N VAL A 322 3.30 -14.62 13.17
CA VAL A 322 2.74 -13.29 13.39
C VAL A 322 2.08 -12.76 12.12
N PHE A 323 2.71 -12.99 10.97
CA PHE A 323 2.14 -12.67 9.67
C PHE A 323 0.82 -13.43 9.43
N LEU A 324 0.81 -14.75 9.67
CA LEU A 324 -0.35 -15.60 9.50
C LEU A 324 -1.52 -15.18 10.41
N GLU A 325 -1.26 -14.84 11.67
CA GLU A 325 -2.27 -14.33 12.59
C GLU A 325 -2.88 -13.00 12.12
N ARG A 326 -2.04 -12.07 11.65
CA ARG A 326 -2.47 -10.73 11.23
C ARG A 326 -3.31 -10.72 9.97
N ILE A 327 -3.10 -11.64 9.05
CA ILE A 327 -3.94 -11.76 7.85
C ILE A 327 -5.30 -12.43 8.14
N GLY A 328 -5.58 -12.87 9.38
CA GLY A 328 -6.87 -13.36 9.83
C GLY A 328 -7.23 -14.72 9.24
N LEU A 329 -6.40 -15.74 9.49
CA LEU A 329 -6.67 -17.11 9.03
C LEU A 329 -7.99 -17.65 9.57
N THR A 330 -8.69 -18.42 8.74
CA THR A 330 -9.86 -19.22 9.12
C THR A 330 -9.50 -20.68 9.31
N GLU A 331 -8.41 -21.13 8.69
CA GLU A 331 -7.97 -22.53 8.72
C GLU A 331 -6.45 -22.60 8.50
N ARG A 332 -5.84 -23.61 9.12
CA ARG A 332 -4.43 -23.96 8.91
C ARG A 332 -4.34 -25.37 8.30
N ILE A 333 -3.48 -25.53 7.33
CA ILE A 333 -3.11 -26.82 6.74
C ILE A 333 -1.63 -27.03 6.99
N GLU A 334 -1.31 -28.03 7.80
CA GLU A 334 0.06 -28.39 8.16
C GLU A 334 0.53 -29.59 7.38
N ALA A 335 1.68 -29.47 6.72
CA ALA A 335 2.35 -30.61 6.10
C ALA A 335 3.12 -31.40 7.18
N THR A 336 2.64 -32.62 7.47
CA THR A 336 3.25 -33.56 8.44
C THR A 336 3.90 -34.72 7.71
N ALA A 337 4.66 -35.53 8.42
CA ALA A 337 5.23 -36.77 7.86
C ALA A 337 4.16 -37.81 7.40
N GLN A 338 2.93 -37.69 7.93
CA GLN A 338 1.82 -38.59 7.64
C GLN A 338 0.86 -38.06 6.57
N GLY A 339 1.08 -36.83 6.08
CA GLY A 339 0.23 -36.14 5.10
C GLY A 339 -0.16 -34.74 5.54
N TRP A 340 -1.33 -34.31 5.13
CA TRP A 340 -1.85 -32.97 5.35
C TRP A 340 -2.86 -32.96 6.50
N LYS A 341 -2.57 -32.21 7.56
CA LYS A 341 -3.45 -32.05 8.71
C LYS A 341 -4.16 -30.69 8.62
N ARG A 342 -5.49 -30.69 8.72
CA ARG A 342 -6.31 -29.45 8.72
C ARG A 342 -6.74 -29.13 10.14
N THR A 343 -6.66 -27.85 10.51
CA THR A 343 -7.06 -27.37 11.82
C THR A 343 -7.76 -26.00 11.64
N PRO A 344 -8.99 -25.81 12.14
CA PRO A 344 -9.62 -24.48 12.20
C PRO A 344 -8.80 -23.52 13.08
N CYS A 345 -8.81 -22.23 12.76
CA CYS A 345 -8.19 -21.18 13.56
C CYS A 345 -9.22 -20.45 14.41
#